data_cb75ee377358572a588b19779631a863
#
_entry.id   cb75ee377358572a588b19779631a863
#
_cell.length_a   1.000
_cell.length_b   1.000
_cell.length_c   1.000
_cell.angle_alpha   90.00
_cell.angle_beta   90.00
_cell.angle_gamma   90.00
#
_symmetry.space_group_name_H-M   'P 1'
#
loop_
_entity.id
_entity.type
_entity.pdbx_description
1 polymer ?
#
loop_
_entity_poly.entity_id
_entity_poly.type
_entity_poly.pdbx_seq_one_letter_code
_entity_poly.pdbx_strand_id
1 'polypeptide(L)'
;LPLWMHLRDTAEIMELLVRKWLPDSVKKASGLEEEELVQLARFLGWGHDLGKAILIFQSTIMQCLPEAKQRLERLTPLSCQKLNRCGTPHARASEAILRKLGCPDGIASVAGAHHGKPQDGTEVDKQFTCWEVNYYPEEQKGIWEGFWNELLQEALQDSGYSGVDALPVLNQPEEILLTGLLIMADWIASNTDYFPLIPVEEPGSEAVYPERADRAWREWDKQETASPWAAQTTIAEPEEFAKRFGFAPNAVQQAAMEAANTMDAPGILILEAQMGVGKTEAALAAAEILAARFGAGGIFFGLPTQATANGLFPRLLQWAENQPDDLPRSIRLAHGMAELNEEDI
;
A
#
# COMPACT_ATOMS: atom_id res chain seq x y z
N LEU A 1 1.72 21.54 0.91
CA LEU A 1 1.44 20.90 -0.38
C LEU A 1 -0.05 21.04 -0.67
N PRO A 2 -0.50 21.52 -1.87
CA PRO A 2 -1.90 21.48 -2.28
C PRO A 2 -2.45 20.04 -2.28
N LEU A 3 -3.71 19.86 -1.87
CA LEU A 3 -4.31 18.52 -1.80
C LEU A 3 -4.26 17.79 -3.16
N TRP A 4 -4.71 18.46 -4.23
CA TRP A 4 -4.73 17.87 -5.58
C TRP A 4 -3.35 17.37 -6.04
N MET A 5 -2.27 18.05 -5.63
CA MET A 5 -0.91 17.64 -5.97
C MET A 5 -0.50 16.38 -5.21
N HIS A 6 -0.85 16.26 -3.92
CA HIS A 6 -0.63 15.03 -3.16
C HIS A 6 -1.40 13.85 -3.76
N LEU A 7 -2.67 14.06 -4.14
CA LEU A 7 -3.48 13.03 -4.79
C LEU A 7 -2.84 12.55 -6.11
N ARG A 8 -2.36 13.49 -6.94
CA ARG A 8 -1.67 13.18 -8.18
C ARG A 8 -0.32 12.49 -7.94
N ASP A 9 0.49 13.01 -7.03
CA ASP A 9 1.77 12.38 -6.65
C ASP A 9 1.54 10.91 -6.23
N THR A 10 0.50 10.65 -5.43
CA THR A 10 0.12 9.28 -5.02
C THR A 10 -0.35 8.44 -6.21
N ALA A 11 -1.14 9.01 -7.14
CA ALA A 11 -1.60 8.30 -8.33
C ALA A 11 -0.45 7.90 -9.27
N GLU A 12 0.53 8.78 -9.46
CA GLU A 12 1.73 8.51 -10.25
C GLU A 12 2.61 7.43 -9.59
N ILE A 13 2.77 7.46 -8.26
CA ILE A 13 3.50 6.39 -7.53
C ILE A 13 2.74 5.07 -7.62
N MET A 14 1.41 5.05 -7.53
CA MET A 14 0.59 3.85 -7.73
C MET A 14 0.86 3.21 -9.10
N GLU A 15 0.89 3.99 -10.18
CA GLU A 15 1.27 3.50 -11.51
C GLU A 15 2.68 2.90 -11.52
N LEU A 16 3.67 3.61 -10.95
CA LEU A 16 5.06 3.15 -10.91
C LEU A 16 5.20 1.84 -10.11
N LEU A 17 4.47 1.69 -9.01
CA LEU A 17 4.43 0.44 -8.24
C LEU A 17 3.86 -0.71 -9.09
N VAL A 18 2.78 -0.51 -9.82
CA VAL A 18 2.20 -1.54 -10.69
C VAL A 18 3.16 -1.91 -11.81
N ARG A 19 3.72 -0.91 -12.53
CA ARG A 19 4.54 -1.16 -13.71
C ARG A 19 5.93 -1.69 -13.40
N LYS A 20 6.56 -1.21 -12.31
CA LYS A 20 7.99 -1.44 -12.08
C LYS A 20 8.30 -2.31 -10.86
N TRP A 21 7.40 -2.36 -9.88
CA TRP A 21 7.67 -3.04 -8.61
C TRP A 21 6.84 -4.31 -8.41
N LEU A 22 5.58 -4.32 -8.82
CA LEU A 22 4.68 -5.43 -8.59
C LEU A 22 5.08 -6.66 -9.44
N PRO A 23 5.29 -7.85 -8.84
CA PRO A 23 5.62 -9.06 -9.58
C PRO A 23 4.50 -9.49 -10.54
N ASP A 24 4.86 -10.06 -11.69
CA ASP A 24 3.90 -10.53 -12.69
C ASP A 24 2.91 -11.57 -12.15
N SER A 25 3.35 -12.40 -11.20
CA SER A 25 2.45 -13.34 -10.52
C SER A 25 1.33 -12.66 -9.75
N VAL A 26 1.62 -11.54 -9.12
CA VAL A 26 0.63 -10.75 -8.36
C VAL A 26 -0.29 -10.00 -9.31
N LYS A 27 0.25 -9.42 -10.39
CA LYS A 27 -0.56 -8.82 -11.46
C LYS A 27 -1.56 -9.83 -12.02
N LYS A 28 -1.10 -11.04 -12.38
CA LYS A 28 -1.97 -12.13 -12.86
C LYS A 28 -3.00 -12.58 -11.84
N ALA A 29 -2.66 -12.59 -10.55
CA ALA A 29 -3.57 -12.96 -9.48
C ALA A 29 -4.70 -11.94 -9.27
N SER A 30 -4.53 -10.69 -9.68
CA SER A 30 -5.61 -9.68 -9.67
C SER A 30 -6.71 -9.96 -10.68
N GLY A 31 -6.44 -10.80 -11.71
CA GLY A 31 -7.39 -11.05 -12.79
C GLY A 31 -7.58 -9.89 -13.78
N LEU A 32 -6.89 -8.77 -13.58
CA LEU A 32 -6.91 -7.60 -14.45
C LEU A 32 -5.71 -7.58 -15.39
N GLU A 33 -5.89 -7.04 -16.58
CA GLU A 33 -4.77 -6.70 -17.45
C GLU A 33 -3.94 -5.55 -16.85
N GLU A 34 -2.65 -5.47 -17.15
CA GLU A 34 -1.76 -4.47 -16.54
C GLU A 34 -2.27 -3.03 -16.71
N GLU A 35 -2.78 -2.68 -17.90
CA GLU A 35 -3.30 -1.34 -18.14
C GLU A 35 -4.58 -1.05 -17.35
N GLU A 36 -5.46 -2.02 -17.17
CA GLU A 36 -6.65 -1.90 -16.32
C GLU A 36 -6.26 -1.71 -14.86
N LEU A 37 -5.27 -2.48 -14.39
CA LEU A 37 -4.73 -2.35 -13.03
C LEU A 37 -4.09 -0.98 -12.81
N VAL A 38 -3.35 -0.45 -13.80
CA VAL A 38 -2.76 0.90 -13.76
C VAL A 38 -3.84 1.97 -13.70
N GLN A 39 -4.86 1.90 -14.56
CA GLN A 39 -5.96 2.86 -14.55
C GLN A 39 -6.65 2.91 -13.18
N LEU A 40 -6.94 1.73 -12.61
CA LEU A 40 -7.58 1.62 -11.31
C LEU A 40 -6.68 2.11 -10.17
N ALA A 41 -5.39 1.78 -10.23
CA ALA A 41 -4.40 2.24 -9.27
C ALA A 41 -4.29 3.77 -9.26
N ARG A 42 -4.22 4.40 -10.43
CA ARG A 42 -4.23 5.88 -10.56
C ARG A 42 -5.49 6.49 -9.97
N PHE A 43 -6.67 5.94 -10.30
CA PHE A 43 -7.94 6.41 -9.75
C PHE A 43 -7.97 6.35 -8.21
N LEU A 44 -7.50 5.25 -7.62
CA LEU A 44 -7.41 5.09 -6.17
C LEU A 44 -6.44 6.08 -5.53
N GLY A 45 -5.30 6.34 -6.17
CA GLY A 45 -4.36 7.36 -5.72
C GLY A 45 -4.99 8.76 -5.65
N TRP A 46 -5.83 9.12 -6.62
CA TRP A 46 -6.62 10.36 -6.58
C TRP A 46 -7.71 10.35 -5.52
N GLY A 47 -8.32 9.18 -5.26
CA GLY A 47 -9.50 9.06 -4.39
C GLY A 47 -9.20 8.96 -2.90
N HIS A 48 -8.02 8.48 -2.51
CA HIS A 48 -7.75 8.03 -1.14
C HIS A 48 -7.93 9.13 -0.09
N ASP A 49 -7.56 10.34 -0.39
CA ASP A 49 -7.51 11.47 0.54
C ASP A 49 -8.53 12.59 0.24
N LEU A 50 -9.59 12.29 -0.52
CA LEU A 50 -10.71 13.24 -0.72
C LEU A 50 -11.30 13.73 0.59
N GLY A 51 -11.26 12.92 1.64
CA GLY A 51 -11.68 13.30 2.99
C GLY A 51 -10.84 14.36 3.67
N LYS A 52 -9.71 14.78 3.10
CA LYS A 52 -8.98 15.99 3.51
C LYS A 52 -9.66 17.27 3.01
N ALA A 53 -10.50 17.17 1.97
CA ALA A 53 -11.32 18.27 1.44
C ALA A 53 -12.65 18.43 2.19
N ILE A 54 -12.62 18.48 3.52
CA ILE A 54 -13.79 18.68 4.38
C ILE A 54 -13.51 19.76 5.44
N LEU A 55 -14.56 20.39 5.94
CA LEU A 55 -14.48 21.50 6.88
C LEU A 55 -13.66 21.16 8.12
N ILE A 56 -13.92 20.01 8.76
CA ILE A 56 -13.24 19.64 10.01
C ILE A 56 -11.74 19.42 9.82
N PHE A 57 -11.32 18.84 8.70
CA PHE A 57 -9.90 18.63 8.39
C PHE A 57 -9.22 19.97 8.09
N GLN A 58 -9.83 20.80 7.23
CA GLN A 58 -9.32 22.11 6.87
C GLN A 58 -9.24 23.05 8.07
N SER A 59 -10.23 22.99 8.99
CA SER A 59 -10.20 23.75 10.25
C SER A 59 -9.00 23.38 11.12
N THR A 60 -8.56 22.12 11.07
CA THR A 60 -7.38 21.68 11.83
C THR A 60 -6.09 22.28 11.26
N ILE A 61 -5.95 22.28 9.94
CA ILE A 61 -4.81 22.93 9.26
C ILE A 61 -4.77 24.43 9.59
N MET A 62 -5.90 25.10 9.54
CA MET A 62 -5.98 26.54 9.87
C MET A 62 -5.59 26.88 11.30
N GLN A 63 -5.83 25.98 12.25
CA GLN A 63 -5.40 26.16 13.64
C GLN A 63 -3.89 26.05 13.80
N CYS A 64 -3.23 25.24 12.96
CA CYS A 64 -1.80 25.00 13.01
C CYS A 64 -0.98 25.98 12.16
N LEU A 65 -1.57 26.56 11.10
CA LEU A 65 -0.90 27.42 10.12
C LEU A 65 -1.66 28.74 9.94
N PRO A 66 -1.24 29.84 10.59
CA PRO A 66 -1.90 31.15 10.51
C PRO A 66 -2.05 31.69 9.08
N GLU A 67 -1.09 31.38 8.20
CA GLU A 67 -1.12 31.83 6.80
C GLU A 67 -2.19 31.06 5.98
N ALA A 68 -2.35 29.78 6.23
CA ALA A 68 -3.44 28.99 5.65
C ALA A 68 -4.82 29.49 6.14
N LYS A 69 -4.91 29.92 7.40
CA LYS A 69 -6.11 30.53 7.98
C LYS A 69 -6.55 31.76 7.17
N GLN A 70 -5.64 32.67 6.88
CA GLN A 70 -5.94 33.91 6.16
C GLN A 70 -6.44 33.67 4.72
N ARG A 71 -5.95 32.61 4.08
CA ARG A 71 -6.42 32.19 2.75
C ARG A 71 -7.80 31.55 2.79
N LEU A 72 -8.00 30.61 3.70
CA LEU A 72 -9.25 29.85 3.83
C LEU A 72 -10.39 30.71 4.39
N GLU A 73 -10.12 31.67 5.29
CA GLU A 73 -11.12 32.61 5.79
C GLU A 73 -11.68 33.54 4.70
N ARG A 74 -10.89 33.82 3.65
CA ARG A 74 -11.38 34.56 2.47
C ARG A 74 -12.32 33.74 1.61
N LEU A 75 -12.14 32.42 1.59
CA LEU A 75 -12.94 31.51 0.78
C LEU A 75 -14.13 30.95 1.57
N THR A 76 -13.98 30.82 2.88
CA THR A 76 -14.98 30.20 3.77
C THR A 76 -14.96 30.88 5.11
N PRO A 77 -15.91 31.79 5.42
CA PRO A 77 -16.09 32.29 6.78
C PRO A 77 -16.43 31.11 7.69
N LEU A 78 -15.49 30.71 8.53
CA LEU A 78 -15.70 29.61 9.47
C LEU A 78 -16.55 30.11 10.62
N SER A 79 -17.84 29.83 10.56
CA SER A 79 -18.70 29.97 11.75
C SER A 79 -18.23 28.91 12.77
N CYS A 80 -18.12 29.29 14.03
CA CYS A 80 -17.71 28.43 15.15
C CYS A 80 -18.78 27.36 15.43
N GLN A 81 -18.99 26.44 14.52
CA GLN A 81 -19.82 25.26 14.76
C GLN A 81 -19.05 24.25 15.65
N LYS A 82 -19.77 23.55 16.50
CA LYS A 82 -19.18 22.46 17.32
C LYS A 82 -18.84 21.28 16.41
N LEU A 83 -17.65 21.30 15.84
CA LEU A 83 -17.13 20.20 15.04
C LEU A 83 -16.71 19.03 15.96
N ASN A 84 -17.06 17.81 15.57
CA ASN A 84 -16.67 16.59 16.30
C ASN A 84 -15.61 15.82 15.51
N ARG A 85 -14.34 15.98 15.89
CA ARG A 85 -13.20 15.34 15.23
C ARG A 85 -13.21 13.81 15.28
N CYS A 86 -13.76 13.23 16.34
CA CYS A 86 -13.77 11.77 16.50
C CYS A 86 -14.75 11.06 15.55
N GLY A 87 -15.80 11.77 15.09
CA GLY A 87 -16.83 11.17 14.24
C GLY A 87 -16.46 11.04 12.77
N THR A 88 -15.47 11.84 12.30
CA THR A 88 -15.14 11.94 10.86
C THR A 88 -13.62 11.93 10.63
N PRO A 89 -12.94 10.79 10.79
CA PRO A 89 -11.56 10.62 10.31
C PRO A 89 -11.53 10.80 8.79
N HIS A 90 -10.46 11.42 8.24
CA HIS A 90 -10.39 11.72 6.80
C HIS A 90 -10.48 10.47 5.91
N ALA A 91 -9.92 9.34 6.32
CA ALA A 91 -10.04 8.07 5.59
C ALA A 91 -11.51 7.63 5.45
N ARG A 92 -12.28 7.70 6.55
CA ARG A 92 -13.74 7.42 6.53
C ARG A 92 -14.49 8.45 5.69
N ALA A 93 -14.08 9.71 5.76
CA ALA A 93 -14.67 10.76 4.95
C ALA A 93 -14.40 10.54 3.45
N SER A 94 -13.20 10.06 3.07
CA SER A 94 -12.89 9.70 1.68
C SER A 94 -13.84 8.62 1.16
N GLU A 95 -14.03 7.53 1.90
CA GLU A 95 -14.97 6.48 1.55
C GLU A 95 -16.40 7.01 1.40
N ALA A 96 -16.86 7.80 2.38
CA ALA A 96 -18.22 8.36 2.36
C ALA A 96 -18.44 9.31 1.18
N ILE A 97 -17.45 10.15 0.84
CA ILE A 97 -17.52 11.06 -0.31
C ILE A 97 -17.58 10.26 -1.62
N LEU A 98 -16.69 9.27 -1.81
CA LEU A 98 -16.68 8.44 -3.01
C LEU A 98 -18.01 7.69 -3.21
N ARG A 99 -18.58 7.09 -2.15
CA ARG A 99 -19.91 6.48 -2.21
C ARG A 99 -21.00 7.49 -2.58
N LYS A 100 -20.97 8.69 -1.97
CA LYS A 100 -21.91 9.77 -2.29
C LYS A 100 -21.83 10.23 -3.74
N LEU A 101 -20.62 10.19 -4.33
CA LEU A 101 -20.37 10.54 -5.73
C LEU A 101 -20.66 9.37 -6.71
N GLY A 102 -21.14 8.23 -6.21
CA GLY A 102 -21.58 7.10 -7.03
C GLY A 102 -20.48 6.09 -7.38
N CYS A 103 -19.30 6.17 -6.76
CA CYS A 103 -18.27 5.16 -6.95
C CYS A 103 -18.69 3.79 -6.36
N PRO A 104 -18.26 2.66 -6.95
CA PRO A 104 -18.50 1.33 -6.41
C PRO A 104 -17.98 1.18 -4.97
N ASP A 105 -18.74 0.45 -4.14
CA ASP A 105 -18.42 0.29 -2.70
C ASP A 105 -17.03 -0.27 -2.44
N GLY A 106 -16.56 -1.26 -3.24
CA GLY A 106 -15.22 -1.83 -3.09
C GLY A 106 -14.11 -0.80 -3.33
N ILE A 107 -14.25 0.03 -4.35
CA ILE A 107 -13.29 1.12 -4.65
C ILE A 107 -13.29 2.15 -3.52
N ALA A 108 -14.46 2.56 -3.05
CA ALA A 108 -14.58 3.48 -1.93
C ALA A 108 -13.98 2.90 -0.64
N SER A 109 -14.20 1.59 -0.39
CA SER A 109 -13.64 0.88 0.77
C SER A 109 -12.12 0.80 0.73
N VAL A 110 -11.51 0.55 -0.44
CA VAL A 110 -10.05 0.58 -0.63
C VAL A 110 -9.49 1.96 -0.25
N ALA A 111 -10.11 3.04 -0.77
CA ALA A 111 -9.72 4.40 -0.42
C ALA A 111 -9.87 4.67 1.10
N GLY A 112 -10.95 4.19 1.72
CA GLY A 112 -11.16 4.29 3.17
C GLY A 112 -10.19 3.48 4.03
N ALA A 113 -9.54 2.48 3.44
CA ALA A 113 -8.64 1.56 4.13
C ALA A 113 -7.14 1.95 4.07
N HIS A 114 -6.76 3.07 3.44
CA HIS A 114 -5.36 3.45 3.21
C HIS A 114 -4.51 3.61 4.48
N HIS A 115 -5.10 3.64 5.66
CA HIS A 115 -4.41 3.54 6.96
C HIS A 115 -4.31 2.11 7.52
N GLY A 116 -4.53 1.09 6.68
CA GLY A 116 -4.31 -0.33 7.01
C GLY A 116 -5.53 -1.04 7.58
N LYS A 117 -6.68 -0.37 7.72
CA LYS A 117 -7.90 -0.99 8.23
C LYS A 117 -9.14 -0.48 7.50
N PRO A 118 -9.97 -1.37 6.93
CA PRO A 118 -11.27 -1.00 6.38
C PRO A 118 -12.14 -0.28 7.42
N GLN A 119 -12.95 0.65 6.95
CA GLN A 119 -13.88 1.38 7.80
C GLN A 119 -15.08 0.49 8.18
N ASP A 120 -15.70 0.77 9.33
CA ASP A 120 -16.99 0.19 9.68
C ASP A 120 -18.08 0.79 8.80
N GLY A 121 -18.79 -0.05 8.01
CA GLY A 121 -19.80 0.41 7.06
C GLY A 121 -20.93 1.20 7.74
N THR A 122 -21.35 0.80 8.97
CA THR A 122 -22.34 1.55 9.74
C THR A 122 -21.87 2.96 10.07
N GLU A 123 -20.60 3.12 10.37
CA GLU A 123 -20.01 4.42 10.67
C GLU A 123 -19.82 5.26 9.39
N VAL A 124 -19.57 4.64 8.24
CA VAL A 124 -19.55 5.31 6.92
C VAL A 124 -20.94 5.82 6.57
N ASP A 125 -21.98 5.01 6.73
CA ASP A 125 -23.38 5.37 6.44
C ASP A 125 -23.89 6.53 7.30
N LYS A 126 -23.34 6.69 8.51
CA LYS A 126 -23.68 7.82 9.39
C LYS A 126 -23.06 9.16 8.97
N GLN A 127 -22.10 9.19 8.05
CA GLN A 127 -21.34 10.39 7.76
C GLN A 127 -22.24 11.56 7.29
N PHE A 128 -23.12 11.32 6.34
CA PHE A 128 -24.05 12.35 5.84
C PHE A 128 -25.39 12.42 6.57
N THR A 129 -25.60 11.63 7.62
CA THR A 129 -26.82 11.68 8.43
C THR A 129 -26.57 12.21 9.83
N CYS A 130 -25.41 11.92 10.44
CA CYS A 130 -25.07 12.31 11.81
C CYS A 130 -23.92 13.33 11.87
N TRP A 131 -23.04 13.35 10.86
CA TRP A 131 -21.79 14.08 10.87
C TRP A 131 -21.66 15.09 9.72
N GLU A 132 -22.73 15.38 8.97
CA GLU A 132 -22.72 16.26 7.80
C GLU A 132 -22.11 17.64 8.10
N VAL A 133 -22.32 18.17 9.30
CA VAL A 133 -21.74 19.44 9.79
C VAL A 133 -20.20 19.45 9.77
N ASN A 134 -19.55 18.29 9.80
CA ASN A 134 -18.10 18.17 9.73
C ASN A 134 -17.57 18.35 8.31
N TYR A 135 -18.41 18.18 7.30
CA TYR A 135 -18.03 18.24 5.88
C TYR A 135 -18.08 19.67 5.34
N TYR A 136 -19.13 20.42 5.64
CA TYR A 136 -19.35 21.77 5.15
C TYR A 136 -20.31 22.55 6.04
N PRO A 137 -20.27 23.89 6.03
CA PRO A 137 -21.38 24.71 6.49
C PRO A 137 -22.56 24.56 5.51
N GLU A 138 -23.79 24.53 6.02
CA GLU A 138 -25.00 24.32 5.18
C GLU A 138 -25.08 25.30 4.01
N GLU A 139 -24.72 26.57 4.27
CA GLU A 139 -24.78 27.65 3.27
C GLU A 139 -23.72 27.48 2.14
N GLN A 140 -22.74 26.60 2.35
CA GLN A 140 -21.62 26.38 1.43
C GLN A 140 -21.60 24.98 0.85
N LYS A 141 -22.60 24.14 1.12
CA LYS A 141 -22.73 22.78 0.66
C LYS A 141 -22.36 22.62 -0.82
N GLY A 142 -22.97 23.46 -1.68
CA GLY A 142 -22.71 23.40 -3.13
C GLY A 142 -21.27 23.69 -3.53
N ILE A 143 -20.53 24.52 -2.77
CA ILE A 143 -19.12 24.82 -3.03
C ILE A 143 -18.26 23.58 -2.73
N TRP A 144 -18.46 22.96 -1.57
CA TRP A 144 -17.69 21.80 -1.15
C TRP A 144 -17.99 20.56 -2.01
N GLU A 145 -19.25 20.30 -2.31
CA GLU A 145 -19.65 19.21 -3.21
C GLU A 145 -19.15 19.48 -4.66
N GLY A 146 -19.14 20.74 -5.10
CA GLY A 146 -18.53 21.12 -6.36
C GLY A 146 -17.05 20.80 -6.41
N PHE A 147 -16.30 21.10 -5.37
CA PHE A 147 -14.89 20.79 -5.28
C PHE A 147 -14.61 19.28 -5.27
N TRP A 148 -15.42 18.46 -4.57
CA TRP A 148 -15.27 17.00 -4.63
C TRP A 148 -15.54 16.47 -6.06
N ASN A 149 -16.54 17.04 -6.74
CA ASN A 149 -16.81 16.67 -8.14
C ASN A 149 -15.65 17.06 -9.07
N GLU A 150 -15.03 18.23 -8.89
CA GLU A 150 -13.85 18.63 -9.66
C GLU A 150 -12.71 17.62 -9.45
N LEU A 151 -12.37 17.28 -8.21
CA LEU A 151 -11.34 16.27 -7.91
C LEU A 151 -11.69 14.89 -8.49
N LEU A 152 -12.95 14.48 -8.45
CA LEU A 152 -13.40 13.23 -9.06
C LEU A 152 -13.25 13.26 -10.59
N GLN A 153 -13.59 14.37 -11.25
CA GLN A 153 -13.41 14.51 -12.69
C GLN A 153 -11.93 14.45 -13.09
N GLU A 154 -11.05 15.10 -12.33
CA GLU A 154 -9.61 14.99 -12.54
C GLU A 154 -9.15 13.53 -12.37
N ALA A 155 -9.61 12.83 -11.33
CA ALA A 155 -9.30 11.41 -11.09
C ALA A 155 -9.74 10.52 -12.26
N LEU A 156 -10.96 10.71 -12.75
CA LEU A 156 -11.51 9.94 -13.89
C LEU A 156 -10.74 10.23 -15.18
N GLN A 157 -10.46 11.50 -15.45
CA GLN A 157 -9.73 11.92 -16.65
C GLN A 157 -8.30 11.38 -16.63
N ASP A 158 -7.58 11.55 -15.52
CA ASP A 158 -6.18 11.14 -15.38
C ASP A 158 -6.01 9.61 -15.42
N SER A 159 -7.00 8.86 -14.93
CA SER A 159 -7.03 7.40 -14.98
C SER A 159 -7.65 6.82 -16.27
N GLY A 160 -8.22 7.65 -17.12
CA GLY A 160 -8.79 7.24 -18.42
C GLY A 160 -10.20 6.65 -18.33
N TYR A 161 -10.93 6.82 -17.21
CA TYR A 161 -12.33 6.42 -17.10
C TYR A 161 -13.26 7.49 -17.64
N SER A 162 -14.30 7.06 -18.36
CA SER A 162 -15.31 7.98 -18.92
C SER A 162 -16.33 8.49 -17.89
N GLY A 163 -16.42 7.84 -16.74
CA GLY A 163 -17.32 8.17 -15.64
C GLY A 163 -17.30 7.10 -14.56
N VAL A 164 -17.98 7.35 -13.44
CA VAL A 164 -18.06 6.40 -12.32
C VAL A 164 -18.68 5.05 -12.70
N ASP A 165 -19.58 5.04 -13.66
CA ASP A 165 -20.22 3.80 -14.17
C ASP A 165 -19.24 2.90 -14.94
N ALA A 166 -18.10 3.43 -15.35
CA ALA A 166 -17.03 2.67 -16.02
C ALA A 166 -16.03 2.05 -15.03
N LEU A 167 -16.11 2.39 -13.75
CA LEU A 167 -15.25 1.82 -12.73
C LEU A 167 -15.61 0.35 -12.47
N PRO A 168 -14.63 -0.55 -12.28
CA PRO A 168 -14.90 -1.96 -12.07
C PRO A 168 -15.49 -2.25 -10.68
N VAL A 169 -16.22 -3.36 -10.57
CA VAL A 169 -16.62 -3.93 -9.28
C VAL A 169 -15.52 -4.87 -8.83
N LEU A 170 -14.90 -4.57 -7.70
CA LEU A 170 -13.78 -5.35 -7.16
C LEU A 170 -14.24 -6.58 -6.39
N ASN A 171 -13.45 -7.65 -6.46
CA ASN A 171 -13.55 -8.76 -5.52
C ASN A 171 -12.60 -8.54 -4.33
N GLN A 172 -12.76 -9.33 -3.26
CA GLN A 172 -11.99 -9.16 -2.03
C GLN A 172 -10.46 -9.29 -2.22
N PRO A 173 -9.91 -10.24 -2.99
CA PRO A 173 -8.48 -10.27 -3.29
C PRO A 173 -7.95 -9.01 -3.95
N GLU A 174 -8.70 -8.44 -4.89
CA GLU A 174 -8.35 -7.18 -5.58
C GLU A 174 -8.35 -6.00 -4.59
N GLU A 175 -9.38 -5.90 -3.73
CA GLU A 175 -9.45 -4.87 -2.69
C GLU A 175 -8.24 -4.92 -1.75
N ILE A 176 -7.83 -6.13 -1.32
CA ILE A 176 -6.67 -6.31 -0.43
C ILE A 176 -5.36 -5.89 -1.13
N LEU A 177 -5.15 -6.34 -2.37
CA LEU A 177 -3.97 -5.98 -3.15
C LEU A 177 -3.87 -4.47 -3.35
N LEU A 178 -4.95 -3.85 -3.82
CA LEU A 178 -5.00 -2.42 -4.09
C LEU A 178 -4.86 -1.58 -2.82
N THR A 179 -5.42 -2.03 -1.70
CA THR A 179 -5.22 -1.38 -0.40
C THR A 179 -3.74 -1.41 0.00
N GLY A 180 -3.06 -2.55 -0.18
CA GLY A 180 -1.62 -2.65 0.11
C GLY A 180 -0.78 -1.72 -0.75
N LEU A 181 -1.04 -1.66 -2.05
CA LEU A 181 -0.36 -0.75 -2.97
C LEU A 181 -0.63 0.72 -2.62
N LEU A 182 -1.87 1.05 -2.28
CA LEU A 182 -2.27 2.41 -1.91
C LEU A 182 -1.59 2.89 -0.64
N ILE A 183 -1.47 2.02 0.38
CA ILE A 183 -0.73 2.34 1.62
C ILE A 183 0.74 2.65 1.29
N MET A 184 1.37 1.83 0.47
CA MET A 184 2.77 2.06 0.06
C MET A 184 2.91 3.37 -0.71
N ALA A 185 2.02 3.64 -1.66
CA ALA A 185 2.07 4.85 -2.48
C ALA A 185 1.86 6.11 -1.64
N ASP A 186 0.90 6.11 -0.72
CA ASP A 186 0.67 7.23 0.20
C ASP A 186 1.89 7.48 1.10
N TRP A 187 2.52 6.44 1.64
CA TRP A 187 3.73 6.60 2.44
C TRP A 187 4.89 7.18 1.64
N ILE A 188 5.10 6.74 0.40
CA ILE A 188 6.12 7.29 -0.49
C ILE A 188 5.79 8.76 -0.82
N ALA A 189 4.55 9.06 -1.22
CA ALA A 189 4.11 10.40 -1.60
C ALA A 189 4.04 11.39 -0.41
N SER A 190 3.91 10.88 0.81
CA SER A 190 3.92 11.66 2.06
C SER A 190 5.32 11.88 2.63
N ASN A 191 6.34 11.19 2.14
CA ASN A 191 7.71 11.34 2.60
C ASN A 191 8.35 12.59 2.01
N THR A 192 8.77 13.52 2.88
CA THR A 192 9.35 14.81 2.48
C THR A 192 10.75 14.71 1.85
N ASP A 193 11.46 13.61 2.04
CA ASP A 193 12.75 13.36 1.39
C ASP A 193 12.55 13.05 -0.10
N TYR A 194 11.47 12.35 -0.45
CA TYR A 194 11.10 12.04 -1.83
C TYR A 194 10.27 13.17 -2.47
N PHE A 195 9.29 13.69 -1.73
CA PHE A 195 8.36 14.72 -2.16
C PHE A 195 8.48 15.99 -1.31
N PRO A 196 9.48 16.85 -1.55
CA PRO A 196 9.65 18.09 -0.79
C PRO A 196 8.39 18.93 -0.77
N LEU A 197 8.11 19.52 0.39
CA LEU A 197 6.97 20.43 0.57
C LEU A 197 7.14 21.69 -0.28
N ILE A 198 6.03 22.22 -0.75
CA ILE A 198 5.96 23.47 -1.52
C ILE A 198 5.48 24.58 -0.58
N PRO A 199 6.15 25.75 -0.57
CA PRO A 199 5.68 26.90 0.21
C PRO A 199 4.23 27.30 -0.12
N VAL A 200 3.50 27.76 0.87
CA VAL A 200 2.06 28.10 0.71
C VAL A 200 1.86 29.27 -0.27
N GLU A 201 2.86 30.14 -0.39
CA GLU A 201 2.86 31.30 -1.29
C GLU A 201 3.06 30.92 -2.76
N GLU A 202 3.68 29.77 -3.02
CA GLU A 202 3.92 29.31 -4.37
C GLU A 202 2.70 28.57 -4.91
N PRO A 203 2.17 28.96 -6.08
CA PRO A 203 1.14 28.18 -6.73
C PRO A 203 1.74 26.84 -7.13
N GLY A 204 1.21 25.74 -6.58
CA GLY A 204 1.50 24.43 -7.07
C GLY A 204 1.07 24.36 -8.54
N SER A 205 1.99 24.26 -9.46
CA SER A 205 1.68 24.05 -10.87
C SER A 205 2.63 23.00 -11.43
N GLU A 206 2.14 22.22 -12.37
CA GLU A 206 2.94 21.20 -13.06
C GLU A 206 4.15 21.81 -13.78
N ALA A 207 3.99 23.03 -14.30
CA ALA A 207 5.08 23.77 -14.96
C ALA A 207 6.24 24.12 -14.01
N VAL A 208 5.96 24.27 -12.70
CA VAL A 208 6.97 24.60 -11.68
C VAL A 208 7.59 23.33 -11.09
N TYR A 209 6.85 22.23 -11.07
CA TYR A 209 7.27 20.97 -10.44
C TYR A 209 7.05 19.77 -11.38
N PRO A 210 7.70 19.75 -12.56
CA PRO A 210 7.59 18.62 -13.47
C PRO A 210 8.30 17.38 -12.89
N GLU A 211 7.84 16.21 -13.30
CA GLU A 211 8.49 14.92 -12.98
C GLU A 211 8.72 14.65 -11.49
N ARG A 212 7.82 15.13 -10.61
CA ARG A 212 7.94 14.92 -9.16
C ARG A 212 8.01 13.43 -8.81
N ALA A 213 7.10 12.63 -9.34
CA ALA A 213 7.02 11.21 -9.05
C ALA A 213 8.20 10.43 -9.63
N ASP A 214 8.66 10.76 -10.84
CA ASP A 214 9.84 10.10 -11.42
C ASP A 214 11.11 10.38 -10.62
N ARG A 215 11.25 11.59 -10.10
CA ARG A 215 12.37 11.92 -9.21
C ARG A 215 12.25 11.17 -7.89
N ALA A 216 11.09 11.18 -7.27
CA ALA A 216 10.82 10.49 -6.02
C ALA A 216 11.04 8.98 -6.17
N TRP A 217 10.57 8.39 -7.27
CA TRP A 217 10.80 7.00 -7.59
C TRP A 217 12.29 6.66 -7.68
N ARG A 218 13.07 7.46 -8.42
CA ARG A 218 14.52 7.23 -8.51
C ARG A 218 15.23 7.30 -7.17
N GLU A 219 14.82 8.20 -6.27
CA GLU A 219 15.41 8.29 -4.93
C GLU A 219 14.98 7.13 -4.03
N TRP A 220 13.71 6.73 -4.11
CA TRP A 220 13.19 5.58 -3.38
C TRP A 220 13.83 4.27 -3.85
N ASP A 221 13.96 4.06 -5.17
CA ASP A 221 14.57 2.87 -5.78
C ASP A 221 16.07 2.73 -5.47
N LYS A 222 16.78 3.83 -5.23
CA LYS A 222 18.18 3.79 -4.78
C LYS A 222 18.33 3.34 -3.33
N GLN A 223 17.40 3.69 -2.47
CA GLN A 223 17.45 3.37 -1.04
C GLN A 223 16.91 1.97 -0.75
N GLU A 224 15.93 1.54 -1.50
CA GLU A 224 15.36 0.21 -1.41
C GLU A 224 15.92 -0.64 -2.54
N THR A 225 16.40 -1.82 -2.23
CA THR A 225 16.70 -2.85 -3.22
C THR A 225 15.37 -3.40 -3.73
N ALA A 226 14.72 -2.59 -4.55
CA ALA A 226 13.30 -2.74 -4.88
C ALA A 226 13.02 -3.85 -5.89
N SER A 227 14.04 -4.55 -6.40
CA SER A 227 13.82 -5.66 -7.31
C SER A 227 13.20 -6.85 -6.60
N PRO A 228 12.07 -7.39 -7.11
CA PRO A 228 11.51 -8.62 -6.57
C PRO A 228 12.55 -9.75 -6.55
N TRP A 229 12.55 -10.54 -5.50
CA TRP A 229 13.44 -11.69 -5.41
C TRP A 229 13.12 -12.73 -6.50
N ALA A 230 14.13 -13.16 -7.25
CA ALA A 230 14.01 -14.20 -8.27
C ALA A 230 14.46 -15.55 -7.70
N ALA A 231 13.54 -16.29 -7.10
CA ALA A 231 13.81 -17.61 -6.54
C ALA A 231 14.10 -18.66 -7.62
N GLN A 232 14.86 -19.71 -7.25
CA GLN A 232 15.22 -20.80 -8.15
C GLN A 232 14.72 -22.15 -7.62
N THR A 233 14.25 -23.02 -8.51
CA THR A 233 13.76 -24.37 -8.15
C THR A 233 14.87 -25.35 -7.80
N THR A 234 16.12 -25.04 -8.09
CA THR A 234 17.28 -25.90 -7.88
C THR A 234 17.47 -26.33 -6.42
N ILE A 235 16.93 -25.60 -5.45
CA ILE A 235 16.93 -25.97 -4.03
C ILE A 235 16.33 -27.38 -3.77
N ALA A 236 15.53 -27.93 -4.68
CA ALA A 236 14.96 -29.27 -4.57
C ALA A 236 16.04 -30.36 -4.66
N GLU A 237 17.21 -30.07 -5.24
CA GLU A 237 18.32 -30.98 -5.30
C GLU A 237 19.07 -31.05 -3.96
N PRO A 238 19.40 -32.24 -3.43
CA PRO A 238 20.06 -32.40 -2.12
C PRO A 238 21.37 -31.63 -1.98
N GLU A 239 22.15 -31.52 -3.06
CA GLU A 239 23.40 -30.77 -3.10
C GLU A 239 23.20 -29.27 -2.97
N GLU A 240 22.15 -28.71 -3.57
CA GLU A 240 21.79 -27.28 -3.46
C GLU A 240 21.23 -26.99 -2.08
N PHE A 241 20.40 -27.87 -1.53
CA PHE A 241 19.95 -27.76 -0.14
C PHE A 241 21.16 -27.74 0.82
N ALA A 242 22.14 -28.63 0.62
CA ALA A 242 23.33 -28.70 1.46
C ALA A 242 24.19 -27.43 1.37
N LYS A 243 24.30 -26.82 0.19
CA LYS A 243 24.96 -25.50 0.03
C LYS A 243 24.22 -24.40 0.78
N ARG A 244 22.87 -24.42 0.75
CA ARG A 244 22.03 -23.40 1.36
C ARG A 244 22.05 -23.47 2.89
N PHE A 245 22.03 -24.69 3.46
CA PHE A 245 21.87 -24.90 4.91
C PHE A 245 23.08 -25.52 5.61
N GLY A 246 24.12 -25.91 4.88
CA GLY A 246 25.34 -26.48 5.45
C GLY A 246 25.26 -27.99 5.81
N PHE A 247 24.15 -28.67 5.50
CA PHE A 247 23.94 -30.10 5.77
C PHE A 247 22.97 -30.72 4.78
N ALA A 248 23.02 -32.05 4.62
CA ALA A 248 22.12 -32.78 3.73
C ALA A 248 20.68 -32.81 4.28
N PRO A 249 19.66 -32.75 3.40
CA PRO A 249 18.25 -32.74 3.85
C PRO A 249 17.89 -34.13 4.46
N ASN A 250 17.16 -34.08 5.57
CA ASN A 250 16.56 -35.26 6.17
C ASN A 250 15.20 -35.60 5.51
N ALA A 251 14.59 -36.72 5.91
CA ALA A 251 13.37 -37.24 5.33
C ALA A 251 12.19 -36.21 5.40
N VAL A 252 12.09 -35.44 6.48
CA VAL A 252 11.03 -34.42 6.62
C VAL A 252 11.25 -33.25 5.66
N GLN A 253 12.49 -32.83 5.50
CA GLN A 253 12.86 -31.74 4.60
C GLN A 253 12.68 -32.17 3.13
N GLN A 254 13.09 -33.39 2.79
CA GLN A 254 12.85 -33.97 1.46
C GLN A 254 11.35 -34.04 1.13
N ALA A 255 10.52 -34.53 2.06
CA ALA A 255 9.08 -34.62 1.87
C ALA A 255 8.44 -33.24 1.67
N ALA A 256 8.89 -32.20 2.40
CA ALA A 256 8.41 -30.83 2.23
C ALA A 256 8.80 -30.26 0.84
N MET A 257 10.03 -30.49 0.40
CA MET A 257 10.50 -30.08 -0.94
C MET A 257 9.74 -30.80 -2.06
N GLU A 258 9.53 -32.11 -1.93
CA GLU A 258 8.76 -32.89 -2.90
C GLU A 258 7.31 -32.40 -2.97
N ALA A 259 6.66 -32.18 -1.81
CA ALA A 259 5.30 -31.63 -1.77
C ALA A 259 5.22 -30.27 -2.47
N ALA A 260 6.15 -29.35 -2.17
CA ALA A 260 6.21 -28.04 -2.84
C ALA A 260 6.45 -28.17 -4.35
N ASN A 261 7.31 -29.10 -4.75
CA ASN A 261 7.67 -29.30 -6.17
C ASN A 261 6.55 -29.95 -6.99
N THR A 262 5.61 -30.64 -6.36
CA THR A 262 4.48 -31.32 -7.02
C THR A 262 3.18 -30.53 -7.01
N MET A 263 3.11 -29.37 -6.33
CA MET A 263 1.92 -28.51 -6.35
C MET A 263 1.66 -27.95 -7.75
N ASP A 264 0.45 -28.13 -8.27
CA ASP A 264 0.06 -27.66 -9.60
C ASP A 264 -0.40 -26.18 -9.60
N ALA A 265 -0.78 -25.64 -8.44
CA ALA A 265 -1.24 -24.28 -8.27
C ALA A 265 -0.78 -23.71 -6.91
N PRO A 266 -0.77 -22.38 -6.73
CA PRO A 266 -0.60 -21.77 -5.41
C PRO A 266 -1.60 -22.34 -4.40
N GLY A 267 -1.15 -22.61 -3.18
CA GLY A 267 -1.99 -23.26 -2.18
C GLY A 267 -1.36 -23.22 -0.78
N ILE A 268 -1.93 -24.01 0.12
CA ILE A 268 -1.47 -24.12 1.52
C ILE A 268 -0.71 -25.42 1.67
N LEU A 269 0.55 -25.35 2.16
CA LEU A 269 1.34 -26.50 2.56
C LEU A 269 1.41 -26.54 4.10
N ILE A 270 0.94 -27.63 4.71
CA ILE A 270 0.98 -27.82 6.16
C ILE A 270 2.10 -28.81 6.49
N LEU A 271 3.09 -28.35 7.26
CA LEU A 271 4.20 -29.17 7.75
C LEU A 271 4.06 -29.47 9.24
N GLU A 272 3.63 -30.67 9.56
CA GLU A 272 3.49 -31.14 10.95
C GLU A 272 4.60 -32.15 11.26
N ALA A 273 5.48 -31.81 12.21
CA ALA A 273 6.60 -32.66 12.61
C ALA A 273 7.07 -32.32 14.03
N GLN A 274 7.83 -33.22 14.66
CA GLN A 274 8.39 -33.05 16.00
C GLN A 274 9.28 -31.80 16.12
N MET A 275 9.49 -31.31 17.33
CA MET A 275 10.45 -30.23 17.58
C MET A 275 11.88 -30.69 17.27
N GLY A 276 12.71 -29.79 16.77
CA GLY A 276 14.13 -30.06 16.49
C GLY A 276 14.45 -30.80 15.19
N VAL A 277 13.44 -31.18 14.38
CA VAL A 277 13.67 -31.90 13.11
C VAL A 277 14.02 -31.02 11.92
N GLY A 278 14.24 -29.70 12.15
CA GLY A 278 14.60 -28.78 11.04
C GLY A 278 13.41 -28.30 10.21
N LYS A 279 12.25 -28.03 10.84
CA LYS A 279 11.06 -27.48 10.18
C LYS A 279 11.30 -26.13 9.51
N THR A 280 12.17 -25.32 10.07
CA THR A 280 12.49 -24.00 9.53
C THR A 280 13.15 -24.11 8.16
N GLU A 281 14.15 -24.96 8.03
CA GLU A 281 14.84 -25.19 6.77
C GLU A 281 13.93 -25.88 5.76
N ALA A 282 13.07 -26.81 6.21
CA ALA A 282 12.03 -27.40 5.36
C ALA A 282 11.06 -26.33 4.80
N ALA A 283 10.62 -25.40 5.66
CA ALA A 283 9.71 -24.32 5.27
C ALA A 283 10.39 -23.33 4.30
N LEU A 284 11.65 -22.96 4.56
CA LEU A 284 12.40 -22.04 3.67
C LEU A 284 12.66 -22.69 2.31
N ALA A 285 13.07 -23.96 2.27
CA ALA A 285 13.28 -24.67 1.01
C ALA A 285 11.98 -24.84 0.21
N ALA A 286 10.88 -25.22 0.87
CA ALA A 286 9.57 -25.28 0.24
C ALA A 286 9.09 -23.90 -0.27
N ALA A 287 9.30 -22.84 0.51
CA ALA A 287 8.95 -21.48 0.10
C ALA A 287 9.77 -21.02 -1.11
N GLU A 288 11.07 -21.32 -1.17
CA GLU A 288 11.92 -21.02 -2.32
C GLU A 288 11.44 -21.77 -3.59
N ILE A 289 11.09 -23.04 -3.49
CA ILE A 289 10.52 -23.82 -4.59
C ILE A 289 9.19 -23.20 -5.06
N LEU A 290 8.29 -22.91 -4.13
CA LEU A 290 6.98 -22.34 -4.47
C LEU A 290 7.12 -20.95 -5.06
N ALA A 291 8.03 -20.13 -4.53
CA ALA A 291 8.29 -18.80 -5.08
C ALA A 291 8.78 -18.87 -6.53
N ALA A 292 9.72 -19.76 -6.83
CA ALA A 292 10.22 -19.98 -8.19
C ALA A 292 9.14 -20.52 -9.13
N ARG A 293 8.33 -21.47 -8.68
CA ARG A 293 7.27 -22.08 -9.50
C ARG A 293 6.12 -21.14 -9.82
N PHE A 294 5.76 -20.29 -8.87
CA PHE A 294 4.61 -19.41 -8.99
C PHE A 294 4.97 -17.91 -9.13
N GLY A 295 6.26 -17.59 -9.25
CA GLY A 295 6.76 -16.26 -9.52
C GLY A 295 6.56 -15.30 -8.34
N ALA A 296 6.67 -15.76 -7.09
CA ALA A 296 6.61 -14.88 -5.94
C ALA A 296 7.90 -14.06 -5.80
N GLY A 297 7.76 -12.75 -5.57
CA GLY A 297 8.88 -11.82 -5.46
C GLY A 297 9.49 -11.69 -4.05
N GLY A 298 9.03 -12.48 -3.08
CA GLY A 298 9.53 -12.44 -1.70
C GLY A 298 8.87 -13.45 -0.79
N ILE A 299 9.34 -13.51 0.47
CA ILE A 299 8.79 -14.37 1.53
C ILE A 299 8.45 -13.52 2.74
N PHE A 300 7.25 -13.71 3.28
CA PHE A 300 6.87 -13.20 4.59
C PHE A 300 6.89 -14.33 5.62
N PHE A 301 7.72 -14.19 6.66
CA PHE A 301 7.85 -15.18 7.72
C PHE A 301 7.17 -14.71 9.00
N GLY A 302 5.92 -15.14 9.22
CA GLY A 302 5.12 -14.75 10.39
C GLY A 302 5.43 -15.60 11.61
N LEU A 303 5.75 -14.98 12.73
CA LEU A 303 6.05 -15.65 14.02
C LEU A 303 5.20 -15.09 15.16
N PRO A 304 4.81 -15.91 16.15
CA PRO A 304 3.85 -15.50 17.17
C PRO A 304 4.41 -14.52 18.22
N THR A 305 5.74 -14.41 18.37
CA THR A 305 6.37 -13.53 19.36
C THR A 305 7.62 -12.86 18.82
N GLN A 306 7.93 -11.66 19.35
CA GLN A 306 9.16 -10.93 19.02
C GLN A 306 10.42 -11.76 19.35
N ALA A 307 10.43 -12.47 20.48
CA ALA A 307 11.56 -13.30 20.89
C ALA A 307 11.84 -14.42 19.86
N THR A 308 10.81 -15.05 19.31
CA THR A 308 10.99 -16.07 18.28
C THR A 308 11.40 -15.45 16.94
N ALA A 309 10.93 -14.24 16.63
CA ALA A 309 11.34 -13.49 15.43
C ALA A 309 12.83 -13.14 15.52
N ASN A 310 13.29 -12.54 16.61
CA ASN A 310 14.70 -12.22 16.84
C ASN A 310 15.60 -13.47 16.81
N GLY A 311 15.16 -14.56 17.41
CA GLY A 311 15.93 -15.83 17.44
C GLY A 311 16.01 -16.52 16.06
N LEU A 312 15.07 -16.28 15.17
CA LEU A 312 15.09 -16.83 13.81
C LEU A 312 15.83 -15.94 12.81
N PHE A 313 15.87 -14.65 13.03
CA PHE A 313 16.39 -13.64 12.09
C PHE A 313 17.82 -13.94 11.61
N PRO A 314 18.82 -14.28 12.47
CA PRO A 314 20.17 -14.65 12.00
C PRO A 314 20.19 -15.84 11.04
N ARG A 315 19.27 -16.80 11.21
CA ARG A 315 19.17 -17.97 10.31
C ARG A 315 18.59 -17.58 8.96
N LEU A 316 17.67 -16.60 8.91
CA LEU A 316 17.15 -16.03 7.67
C LEU A 316 18.23 -15.25 6.94
N LEU A 317 19.03 -14.46 7.64
CA LEU A 317 20.19 -13.76 7.06
C LEU A 317 21.17 -14.77 6.43
N GLN A 318 21.58 -15.79 7.17
CA GLN A 318 22.48 -16.83 6.66
C GLN A 318 21.88 -17.57 5.45
N TRP A 319 20.59 -17.91 5.49
CA TRP A 319 19.92 -18.52 4.32
C TRP A 319 19.95 -17.58 3.11
N ALA A 320 19.73 -16.30 3.30
CA ALA A 320 19.76 -15.31 2.23
C ALA A 320 21.18 -15.09 1.67
N GLU A 321 22.21 -15.06 2.51
CA GLU A 321 23.62 -14.99 2.08
C GLU A 321 24.03 -16.18 1.21
N ASN A 322 23.47 -17.34 1.48
CA ASN A 322 23.74 -18.58 0.73
C ASN A 322 22.90 -18.72 -0.56
N GLN A 323 22.17 -17.70 -0.99
CA GLN A 323 21.49 -17.71 -2.29
C GLN A 323 22.51 -17.69 -3.46
N PRO A 324 22.19 -18.27 -4.63
CA PRO A 324 23.17 -18.52 -5.69
C PRO A 324 23.53 -17.27 -6.51
N ASP A 325 22.87 -16.18 -6.32
CA ASP A 325 23.09 -14.93 -7.05
C ASP A 325 23.67 -13.84 -6.16
N ASP A 326 24.34 -12.86 -6.79
CA ASP A 326 24.88 -11.66 -6.12
C ASP A 326 23.88 -10.49 -6.13
N LEU A 327 22.59 -10.75 -6.34
CA LEU A 327 21.57 -9.70 -6.38
C LEU A 327 21.35 -9.11 -4.98
N PRO A 328 21.17 -7.80 -4.89
CA PRO A 328 20.84 -7.14 -3.64
C PRO A 328 19.55 -7.73 -3.04
N ARG A 329 19.54 -8.00 -1.75
CA ARG A 329 18.39 -8.56 -1.02
C ARG A 329 17.98 -7.64 0.10
N SER A 330 16.69 -7.33 0.18
CA SER A 330 16.12 -6.62 1.31
C SER A 330 15.56 -7.64 2.29
N ILE A 331 16.11 -7.68 3.51
CA ILE A 331 15.66 -8.54 4.59
C ILE A 331 15.33 -7.64 5.76
N ARG A 332 14.07 -7.67 6.20
CA ARG A 332 13.58 -6.78 7.26
C ARG A 332 12.99 -7.57 8.42
N LEU A 333 13.38 -7.21 9.62
CA LEU A 333 12.73 -7.65 10.85
C LEU A 333 11.64 -6.65 11.22
N ALA A 334 10.36 -7.10 11.27
CA ALA A 334 9.22 -6.22 11.49
C ALA A 334 8.48 -6.54 12.78
N HIS A 335 8.74 -5.79 13.85
CA HIS A 335 7.97 -5.78 15.09
C HIS A 335 8.27 -4.49 15.89
N GLY A 336 7.48 -4.20 16.93
CA GLY A 336 7.54 -2.93 17.66
C GLY A 336 8.86 -2.63 18.40
N MET A 337 9.83 -3.55 18.42
CA MET A 337 11.17 -3.37 19.01
C MET A 337 12.29 -3.76 18.03
N ALA A 338 12.02 -3.79 16.73
CA ALA A 338 13.01 -4.16 15.71
C ALA A 338 14.22 -3.24 15.71
N GLU A 339 14.03 -1.94 15.92
CA GLU A 339 15.09 -0.92 15.98
C GLU A 339 16.17 -1.17 17.06
N LEU A 340 15.88 -2.05 18.03
CA LEU A 340 16.85 -2.45 19.05
C LEU A 340 17.73 -3.64 18.62
N ASN A 341 17.53 -4.16 17.44
CA ASN A 341 18.28 -5.29 16.90
C ASN A 341 19.38 -4.77 15.96
N GLU A 342 20.64 -4.85 16.38
CA GLU A 342 21.82 -4.35 15.63
C GLU A 342 22.08 -5.13 14.32
N GLU A 343 21.36 -6.24 14.07
CA GLU A 343 21.46 -7.06 12.86
C GLU A 343 20.55 -6.57 11.71
N ASP A 344 19.82 -5.49 11.92
CA ASP A 344 18.89 -4.88 10.97
C ASP A 344 19.61 -3.90 10.03
N ILE A 345 20.64 -4.35 9.33
CA ILE A 345 21.42 -3.51 8.40
C ILE A 345 21.39 -4.08 6.99
#